data_7ee4d759e7614ffe330b62149fe7774c
#
_entry.id   7ee4d759e7614ffe330b62149fe7774c
#
_cell.length_a   1.000
_cell.length_b   1.000
_cell.length_c   1.000
_cell.angle_alpha   90.00
_cell.angle_beta   90.00
_cell.angle_gamma   90.00
#
_symmetry.space_group_name_H-M   'P 1'
#
loop_
_entity.id
_entity.type
_entity.pdbx_description
1 polymer ?
#
loop_
_entity_poly.entity_id
_entity_poly.type
_entity_poly.pdbx_seq_one_letter_code
_entity_poly.pdbx_strand_id
1 'polypeptide(L)'
;IIRQQFSTPPAIAYLLTYLLNLKSGDQILEPSAGTGSLAVWANGLHLETYTNEIDSRRRKLLEVLGFNPTAYDAEFINDFLPPAISPTCVLMNPPFSSSGGRTKNNSSKFGFRHVESALARLKKGGKFGIILSEAGGLDSKTGNDFWRKVSDRIEVKLIIKIDGREYYKNGSAT
;
A
#
# COMPACT_ATOMS: atom_id res chain seq x y z
N ILE A 1 -9.69 7.33 18.18
CA ILE A 1 -8.57 7.67 17.28
C ILE A 1 -9.15 7.77 15.89
N ILE A 2 -9.22 8.97 15.33
CA ILE A 2 -9.62 9.17 13.94
C ILE A 2 -8.44 8.73 13.09
N ARG A 3 -8.60 7.59 12.39
CA ARG A 3 -7.63 7.13 11.41
C ARG A 3 -7.84 7.92 10.12
N GLN A 4 -6.79 8.50 9.57
CA GLN A 4 -6.88 9.09 8.23
C GLN A 4 -7.13 7.95 7.23
N GLN A 5 -8.26 8.02 6.57
CA GLN A 5 -8.76 6.95 5.72
C GLN A 5 -9.03 7.51 4.32
N PHE A 6 -7.97 7.61 3.52
CA PHE A 6 -8.10 7.98 2.12
C PHE A 6 -8.41 6.76 1.26
N SER A 7 -9.39 6.84 0.41
CA SER A 7 -9.61 5.86 -0.66
C SER A 7 -8.82 6.28 -1.90
N THR A 8 -8.17 5.32 -2.53
CA THR A 8 -7.47 5.59 -3.80
C THR A 8 -8.46 5.86 -4.91
N PRO A 9 -8.37 6.98 -5.64
CA PRO A 9 -9.22 7.24 -6.80
C PRO A 9 -9.08 6.11 -7.84
N PRO A 10 -10.19 5.66 -8.46
CA PRO A 10 -10.16 4.52 -9.38
C PRO A 10 -9.17 4.66 -10.54
N ALA A 11 -9.05 5.85 -11.12
CA ALA A 11 -8.10 6.10 -12.21
C ALA A 11 -6.63 5.93 -11.77
N ILE A 12 -6.30 6.36 -10.53
CA ILE A 12 -4.96 6.22 -9.97
C ILE A 12 -4.69 4.76 -9.62
N ALA A 13 -5.68 4.06 -9.06
CA ALA A 13 -5.58 2.63 -8.77
C ALA A 13 -5.35 1.81 -10.05
N TYR A 14 -6.11 2.10 -11.09
CA TYR A 14 -5.93 1.48 -12.40
C TYR A 14 -4.54 1.75 -12.98
N LEU A 15 -4.11 3.03 -12.98
CA LEU A 15 -2.79 3.41 -13.50
C LEU A 15 -1.67 2.63 -12.80
N LEU A 16 -1.71 2.55 -11.47
CA LEU A 16 -0.70 1.83 -10.69
C LEU A 16 -0.67 0.34 -11.09
N THR A 17 -1.82 -0.31 -11.14
CA THR A 17 -1.95 -1.72 -11.52
C THR A 17 -1.49 -1.96 -12.95
N TYR A 18 -1.85 -1.06 -13.87
CA TYR A 18 -1.42 -1.13 -15.28
C TYR A 18 0.11 -1.05 -15.43
N LEU A 19 0.74 -0.10 -14.75
CA LEU A 19 2.20 0.10 -14.80
C LEU A 19 2.99 -1.08 -14.23
N LEU A 20 2.43 -1.79 -13.27
CA LEU A 20 3.04 -2.99 -12.70
C LEU A 20 3.04 -4.17 -13.67
N ASN A 21 2.25 -4.09 -14.76
CA ASN A 21 2.18 -5.12 -15.78
C ASN A 21 2.04 -6.51 -15.16
N LEU A 22 0.99 -6.68 -14.36
CA LEU A 22 0.70 -7.91 -13.65
C LEU A 22 0.47 -9.07 -14.63
N LYS A 23 0.91 -10.26 -14.27
CA LYS A 23 0.86 -11.46 -15.11
C LYS A 23 0.10 -12.58 -14.41
N SER A 24 -0.42 -13.51 -15.21
CA SER A 24 -0.96 -14.75 -14.66
C SER A 24 0.08 -15.44 -13.77
N GLY A 25 -0.34 -15.88 -12.58
CA GLY A 25 0.53 -16.46 -11.57
C GLY A 25 1.16 -15.45 -10.61
N ASP A 26 0.98 -14.14 -10.81
CA ASP A 26 1.36 -13.16 -9.79
C ASP A 26 0.48 -13.32 -8.54
N GLN A 27 1.11 -13.26 -7.38
CA GLN A 27 0.47 -13.20 -6.07
C GLN A 27 0.58 -11.79 -5.54
N ILE A 28 -0.56 -11.17 -5.26
CA ILE A 28 -0.64 -9.76 -4.88
C ILE A 28 -0.85 -9.63 -3.37
N LEU A 29 -0.13 -8.74 -2.73
CA LEU A 29 -0.36 -8.32 -1.35
C LEU A 29 -0.74 -6.84 -1.30
N GLU A 30 -1.89 -6.54 -0.70
CA GLU A 30 -2.28 -5.19 -0.31
C GLU A 30 -2.39 -5.12 1.23
N PRO A 31 -1.34 -4.63 1.92
CA PRO A 31 -1.25 -4.69 3.39
C PRO A 31 -2.12 -3.67 4.12
N SER A 32 -2.68 -2.70 3.42
CA SER A 32 -3.59 -1.67 3.96
C SER A 32 -4.69 -1.41 2.94
N ALA A 33 -5.56 -2.40 2.72
CA ALA A 33 -6.43 -2.45 1.55
C ALA A 33 -7.58 -1.43 1.58
N GLY A 34 -7.88 -0.87 2.75
CA GLY A 34 -8.95 0.11 2.86
C GLY A 34 -10.28 -0.44 2.36
N THR A 35 -10.85 0.19 1.36
CA THR A 35 -12.09 -0.22 0.71
C THR A 35 -11.87 -1.16 -0.50
N GLY A 36 -10.63 -1.57 -0.76
CA GLY A 36 -10.28 -2.46 -1.86
C GLY A 36 -10.02 -1.79 -3.20
N SER A 37 -9.85 -0.47 -3.21
CA SER A 37 -9.70 0.30 -4.46
C SER A 37 -8.52 -0.14 -5.34
N LEU A 38 -7.46 -0.68 -4.77
CA LEU A 38 -6.32 -1.26 -5.51
C LEU A 38 -6.56 -2.75 -5.79
N ALA A 39 -6.97 -3.52 -4.77
CA ALA A 39 -7.13 -4.97 -4.87
C ALA A 39 -8.12 -5.42 -5.96
N VAL A 40 -9.20 -4.66 -6.19
CA VAL A 40 -10.22 -5.02 -7.19
C VAL A 40 -9.66 -5.13 -8.60
N TRP A 41 -8.62 -4.37 -8.96
CA TRP A 41 -7.99 -4.45 -10.28
C TRP A 41 -7.20 -5.74 -10.46
N ALA A 42 -6.49 -6.18 -9.41
CA ALA A 42 -5.79 -7.46 -9.43
C ALA A 42 -6.77 -8.63 -9.45
N ASN A 43 -7.84 -8.56 -8.65
CA ASN A 43 -8.91 -9.55 -8.64
C ASN A 43 -9.63 -9.65 -9.99
N GLY A 44 -9.88 -8.52 -10.65
CA GLY A 44 -10.45 -8.47 -12.00
C GLY A 44 -9.58 -9.17 -13.07
N LEU A 45 -8.29 -9.35 -12.81
CA LEU A 45 -7.36 -10.15 -13.62
C LEU A 45 -7.28 -11.61 -13.16
N HIS A 46 -8.14 -12.05 -12.24
CA HIS A 46 -8.14 -13.38 -11.62
C HIS A 46 -6.81 -13.77 -10.94
N LEU A 47 -6.13 -12.78 -10.35
CA LEU A 47 -4.89 -13.00 -9.61
C LEU A 47 -5.18 -13.32 -8.14
N GLU A 48 -4.36 -14.17 -7.57
CA GLU A 48 -4.41 -14.45 -6.14
C GLU A 48 -4.06 -13.18 -5.35
N THR A 49 -5.04 -12.64 -4.62
CA THR A 49 -4.93 -11.32 -3.99
C THR A 49 -5.17 -11.43 -2.49
N TYR A 50 -4.11 -11.20 -1.74
CA TYR A 50 -4.12 -11.14 -0.27
C TYR A 50 -4.34 -9.71 0.18
N THR A 51 -5.39 -9.49 0.94
CA THR A 51 -5.74 -8.19 1.51
C THR A 51 -5.63 -8.20 3.03
N ASN A 52 -5.17 -7.09 3.59
CA ASN A 52 -5.17 -6.86 5.02
C ASN A 52 -5.75 -5.48 5.33
N GLU A 53 -6.64 -5.39 6.32
CA GLU A 53 -7.23 -4.13 6.75
C GLU A 53 -7.59 -4.18 8.24
N ILE A 54 -7.04 -3.29 9.01
CA ILE A 54 -7.22 -3.26 10.46
C ILE A 54 -8.59 -2.71 10.91
N ASP A 55 -9.23 -1.87 10.07
CA ASP A 55 -10.55 -1.31 10.35
C ASP A 55 -11.65 -2.32 10.01
N SER A 56 -12.48 -2.67 11.00
CA SER A 56 -13.51 -3.70 10.87
C SER A 56 -14.62 -3.34 9.87
N ARG A 57 -14.94 -2.05 9.69
CA ARG A 57 -15.97 -1.61 8.74
C ARG A 57 -15.48 -1.77 7.31
N ARG A 58 -14.21 -1.41 7.07
CA ARG A 58 -13.58 -1.57 5.76
C ARG A 58 -13.36 -3.04 5.40
N ARG A 59 -13.01 -3.88 6.39
CA ARG A 59 -12.95 -5.33 6.16
C ARG A 59 -14.26 -5.90 5.66
N LYS A 60 -15.39 -5.47 6.25
CA LYS A 60 -16.72 -5.91 5.76
C LYS A 60 -16.98 -5.52 4.29
N LEU A 61 -16.48 -4.36 3.85
CA LEU A 61 -16.58 -4.00 2.43
C LEU A 61 -15.71 -4.90 1.55
N LEU A 62 -14.50 -5.23 2.00
CA LEU A 62 -13.64 -6.18 1.29
C LEU A 62 -14.28 -7.58 1.20
N GLU A 63 -14.91 -8.05 2.26
CA GLU A 63 -15.66 -9.33 2.28
C GLU A 63 -16.82 -9.31 1.26
N VAL A 64 -17.56 -8.22 1.17
CA VAL A 64 -18.63 -8.04 0.16
C VAL A 64 -18.06 -8.06 -1.26
N LEU A 65 -16.84 -7.58 -1.46
CA LEU A 65 -16.13 -7.62 -2.75
C LEU A 65 -15.53 -9.03 -3.05
N GLY A 66 -15.72 -9.99 -2.16
CA GLY A 66 -15.24 -11.37 -2.35
C GLY A 66 -13.82 -11.63 -1.86
N PHE A 67 -13.20 -10.68 -1.15
CA PHE A 67 -11.90 -10.90 -0.52
C PHE A 67 -12.02 -11.59 0.85
N ASN A 68 -10.93 -12.19 1.30
CA ASN A 68 -10.80 -12.73 2.65
C ASN A 68 -9.71 -11.96 3.43
N PRO A 69 -10.03 -10.73 3.93
CA PRO A 69 -9.03 -9.86 4.51
C PRO A 69 -8.59 -10.30 5.90
N THR A 70 -7.29 -10.22 6.15
CA THR A 70 -6.74 -10.31 7.51
C THR A 70 -6.90 -8.99 8.28
N ALA A 71 -6.65 -9.02 9.60
CA ALA A 71 -6.86 -7.88 10.49
C ALA A 71 -5.58 -7.44 11.22
N TYR A 72 -4.44 -7.71 10.64
CA TYR A 72 -3.15 -7.41 11.25
C TYR A 72 -2.81 -5.92 11.21
N ASP A 73 -1.95 -5.50 12.13
CA ASP A 73 -1.28 -4.21 12.01
C ASP A 73 -0.26 -4.30 10.88
N ALA A 74 -0.45 -3.48 9.83
CA ALA A 74 0.38 -3.54 8.64
C ALA A 74 1.85 -3.11 8.88
N GLU A 75 2.16 -2.46 10.01
CA GLU A 75 3.56 -2.24 10.43
C GLU A 75 4.31 -3.56 10.65
N PHE A 76 3.58 -4.64 10.94
CA PHE A 76 4.12 -5.96 11.27
C PHE A 76 3.63 -7.05 10.31
N ILE A 77 3.18 -6.68 9.12
CA ILE A 77 2.60 -7.63 8.16
C ILE A 77 3.58 -8.75 7.80
N ASN A 78 4.88 -8.46 7.77
CA ASN A 78 5.91 -9.46 7.55
C ASN A 78 5.90 -10.58 8.60
N ASP A 79 5.59 -10.25 9.84
CA ASP A 79 5.68 -11.18 10.96
C ASP A 79 4.40 -12.01 11.11
N PHE A 80 3.25 -11.45 10.70
CA PHE A 80 1.95 -12.07 10.91
C PHE A 80 1.42 -12.88 9.74
N LEU A 81 1.84 -12.57 8.51
CA LEU A 81 1.42 -13.35 7.36
C LEU A 81 1.99 -14.78 7.42
N PRO A 82 1.17 -15.81 7.12
CA PRO A 82 1.65 -17.18 7.01
C PRO A 82 2.87 -17.29 6.09
N PRO A 83 3.88 -18.11 6.41
CA PRO A 83 5.09 -18.28 5.58
C PRO A 83 4.80 -18.71 4.13
N ALA A 84 3.70 -19.41 3.91
CA ALA A 84 3.26 -19.84 2.58
C ALA A 84 2.87 -18.66 1.66
N ILE A 85 2.51 -17.51 2.21
CA ILE A 85 2.19 -16.31 1.44
C ILE A 85 3.49 -15.59 1.10
N SER A 86 3.90 -15.68 -0.16
CA SER A 86 5.13 -15.05 -0.69
C SER A 86 4.79 -14.22 -1.93
N PRO A 87 4.28 -12.99 -1.74
CA PRO A 87 3.79 -12.18 -2.84
C PRO A 87 4.86 -11.87 -3.87
N THR A 88 4.48 -11.92 -5.14
CA THR A 88 5.32 -11.45 -6.26
C THR A 88 5.12 -9.98 -6.56
N CYS A 89 4.04 -9.40 -6.04
CA CYS A 89 3.75 -7.99 -6.17
C CYS A 89 3.09 -7.44 -4.90
N VAL A 90 3.51 -6.24 -4.50
CA VAL A 90 2.89 -5.47 -3.43
C VAL A 90 2.23 -4.23 -4.02
N LEU A 91 0.97 -4.00 -3.67
CA LEU A 91 0.21 -2.79 -3.96
C LEU A 91 -0.05 -2.04 -2.64
N MET A 92 0.24 -0.75 -2.58
CA MET A 92 0.10 0.01 -1.34
C MET A 92 -0.38 1.44 -1.55
N ASN A 93 -1.30 1.86 -0.70
CA ASN A 93 -1.56 3.25 -0.35
C ASN A 93 -1.51 3.36 1.18
N PRO A 94 -0.31 3.39 1.79
CA PRO A 94 -0.16 3.38 3.24
C PRO A 94 -0.66 4.69 3.87
N PRO A 95 -1.02 4.69 5.16
CA PRO A 95 -1.41 5.91 5.85
C PRO A 95 -0.26 6.91 5.91
N PHE A 96 -0.50 8.16 5.52
CA PHE A 96 0.52 9.21 5.42
C PHE A 96 0.59 10.15 6.63
N SER A 97 -0.27 10.00 7.62
CA SER A 97 -0.46 11.04 8.62
C SER A 97 0.49 10.98 9.79
N SER A 98 0.87 12.18 10.19
CA SER A 98 1.55 12.47 11.45
C SER A 98 0.70 12.21 12.70
N SER A 99 -0.61 12.04 12.59
CA SER A 99 -1.54 11.94 13.71
C SER A 99 -1.94 10.52 14.09
N GLY A 100 -1.57 9.51 13.32
CA GLY A 100 -1.91 8.10 13.57
C GLY A 100 -0.89 7.31 14.39
N GLY A 101 0.27 7.86 14.67
CA GLY A 101 1.34 7.17 15.41
C GLY A 101 1.13 7.23 16.94
N ARG A 102 1.43 6.15 17.62
CA ARG A 102 1.36 6.04 19.09
C ARG A 102 2.37 6.90 19.84
N THR A 103 3.33 7.53 19.16
CA THR A 103 4.36 8.40 19.77
C THR A 103 4.56 9.66 18.96
N LYS A 104 4.59 10.82 19.62
CA LYS A 104 4.74 12.16 19.03
C LYS A 104 5.98 12.36 18.14
N ASN A 105 6.98 11.51 18.23
CA ASN A 105 8.27 11.66 17.54
C ASN A 105 8.47 10.77 16.30
N ASN A 106 7.48 9.97 15.88
CA ASN A 106 7.62 9.00 14.78
C ASN A 106 6.62 9.18 13.64
N SER A 107 5.91 10.27 13.60
CA SER A 107 4.80 10.49 12.68
C SER A 107 5.17 10.47 11.20
N SER A 108 6.32 11.05 10.85
CA SER A 108 6.82 11.05 9.46
C SER A 108 7.35 9.69 8.99
N LYS A 109 7.57 8.76 9.91
CA LYS A 109 8.11 7.42 9.63
C LYS A 109 7.03 6.34 9.57
N PHE A 110 5.80 6.66 9.93
CA PHE A 110 4.73 5.66 10.07
C PHE A 110 4.43 4.92 8.76
N GLY A 111 4.20 5.64 7.70
CA GLY A 111 3.97 5.03 6.39
C GLY A 111 5.16 4.18 5.90
N PHE A 112 6.38 4.57 6.21
CA PHE A 112 7.58 3.83 5.82
C PHE A 112 7.74 2.50 6.53
N ARG A 113 7.27 2.34 7.77
CA ARG A 113 7.26 1.04 8.45
C ARG A 113 6.36 0.05 7.74
N HIS A 114 5.17 0.48 7.31
CA HIS A 114 4.29 -0.34 6.48
C HIS A 114 4.98 -0.79 5.20
N VAL A 115 5.67 0.16 4.53
CA VAL A 115 6.43 -0.12 3.30
C VAL A 115 7.54 -1.12 3.58
N GLU A 116 8.35 -0.89 4.60
CA GLU A 116 9.49 -1.75 4.96
C GLU A 116 9.04 -3.17 5.29
N SER A 117 7.96 -3.32 6.07
CA SER A 117 7.37 -4.60 6.43
C SER A 117 6.81 -5.35 5.21
N ALA A 118 6.12 -4.64 4.32
CA ALA A 118 5.59 -5.25 3.10
C ALA A 118 6.70 -5.66 2.12
N LEU A 119 7.74 -4.83 1.96
CA LEU A 119 8.91 -5.15 1.12
C LEU A 119 9.71 -6.34 1.65
N ALA A 120 9.80 -6.49 2.98
CA ALA A 120 10.46 -7.66 3.58
C ALA A 120 9.74 -8.97 3.23
N ARG A 121 8.44 -8.90 2.94
CA ARG A 121 7.61 -10.03 2.53
C ARG A 121 7.63 -10.29 1.03
N LEU A 122 8.00 -9.29 0.24
CA LEU A 122 8.03 -9.37 -1.21
C LEU A 122 9.09 -10.39 -1.67
N LYS A 123 8.70 -11.28 -2.56
CA LYS A 123 9.61 -12.26 -3.16
C LYS A 123 10.75 -11.56 -3.92
N LYS A 124 11.94 -12.16 -3.89
CA LYS A 124 13.09 -11.64 -4.65
C LYS A 124 12.74 -11.51 -6.14
N GLY A 125 13.01 -10.36 -6.73
CA GLY A 125 12.64 -10.04 -8.10
C GLY A 125 11.17 -9.64 -8.27
N GLY A 126 10.42 -9.56 -7.18
CA GLY A 126 9.04 -9.09 -7.19
C GLY A 126 8.92 -7.60 -7.48
N LYS A 127 7.69 -7.16 -7.71
CA LYS A 127 7.34 -5.78 -8.08
C LYS A 127 6.61 -5.11 -6.93
N PHE A 128 6.73 -3.80 -6.81
CA PHE A 128 5.87 -3.05 -5.91
C PHE A 128 5.41 -1.73 -6.54
N GLY A 129 4.18 -1.36 -6.23
CA GLY A 129 3.59 -0.09 -6.57
C GLY A 129 3.06 0.59 -5.31
N ILE A 130 3.50 1.82 -5.08
CA ILE A 130 3.20 2.57 -3.86
C ILE A 130 2.70 3.95 -4.21
N ILE A 131 1.63 4.37 -3.54
CA ILE A 131 1.17 5.76 -3.54
C ILE A 131 1.69 6.39 -2.26
N LEU A 132 2.36 7.53 -2.38
CA LEU A 132 2.94 8.25 -1.25
C LEU A 132 2.53 9.72 -1.28
N SER A 133 2.49 10.35 -0.11
CA SER A 133 2.44 11.80 -0.03
C SER A 133 3.76 12.42 -0.52
N GLU A 134 3.77 13.72 -0.78
CA GLU A 134 4.98 14.46 -1.15
C GLU A 134 6.12 14.26 -0.12
N ALA A 135 5.78 14.19 1.17
CA ALA A 135 6.75 13.93 2.24
C ALA A 135 7.40 12.53 2.16
N GLY A 136 6.75 11.57 1.50
CA GLY A 136 7.29 10.23 1.24
C GLY A 136 8.09 10.13 -0.06
N GLY A 137 8.08 11.16 -0.90
CA GLY A 137 8.76 11.18 -2.18
C GLY A 137 10.29 11.35 -2.06
N LEU A 138 11.00 11.02 -3.14
CA LEU A 138 12.46 11.15 -3.22
C LEU A 138 12.96 12.60 -3.09
N ASP A 139 12.12 13.57 -3.42
CA ASP A 139 12.47 14.99 -3.36
C ASP A 139 12.39 15.56 -1.92
N SER A 140 11.76 14.86 -1.00
CA SER A 140 11.73 15.24 0.41
C SER A 140 12.93 14.69 1.16
N LYS A 141 13.41 15.40 2.19
CA LYS A 141 14.50 14.90 3.04
C LYS A 141 14.14 13.55 3.66
N THR A 142 12.96 13.45 4.26
CA THR A 142 12.51 12.23 4.97
C THR A 142 12.35 11.05 4.01
N GLY A 143 11.77 11.28 2.83
CA GLY A 143 11.64 10.27 1.81
C GLY A 143 13.00 9.83 1.27
N ASN A 144 13.88 10.78 0.94
CA ASN A 144 15.22 10.48 0.45
C ASN A 144 16.02 9.62 1.43
N ASP A 145 15.98 9.96 2.72
CA ASP A 145 16.67 9.19 3.77
C ASP A 145 16.16 7.74 3.83
N PHE A 146 14.84 7.54 3.70
CA PHE A 146 14.24 6.21 3.68
C PHE A 146 14.63 5.42 2.43
N TRP A 147 14.46 6.02 1.25
CA TRP A 147 14.71 5.34 -0.03
C TRP A 147 16.19 4.99 -0.20
N ARG A 148 17.10 5.82 0.30
CA ARG A 148 18.54 5.50 0.37
C ARG A 148 18.81 4.28 1.26
N LYS A 149 18.15 4.18 2.40
CA LYS A 149 18.30 3.04 3.33
C LYS A 149 17.94 1.69 2.69
N VAL A 150 17.00 1.68 1.76
CA VAL A 150 16.51 0.45 1.12
C VAL A 150 17.01 0.28 -0.33
N SER A 151 17.85 1.17 -0.83
CA SER A 151 18.31 1.21 -2.22
C SER A 151 19.13 -0.01 -2.65
N ASP A 152 19.74 -0.72 -1.72
CA ASP A 152 20.47 -1.98 -1.95
C ASP A 152 19.53 -3.16 -2.25
N ARG A 153 18.25 -3.04 -1.90
CA ARG A 153 17.25 -4.09 -2.03
C ARG A 153 16.21 -3.82 -3.11
N ILE A 154 16.09 -2.57 -3.56
CA ILE A 154 15.06 -2.15 -4.50
C ILE A 154 15.65 -1.30 -5.63
N GLU A 155 15.00 -1.35 -6.78
CA GLU A 155 15.25 -0.46 -7.91
C GLU A 155 13.99 0.33 -8.24
N VAL A 156 14.08 1.66 -8.17
CA VAL A 156 12.96 2.55 -8.56
C VAL A 156 12.96 2.68 -10.08
N LYS A 157 11.93 2.16 -10.72
CA LYS A 157 11.77 2.18 -12.18
C LYS A 157 11.05 3.42 -12.70
N LEU A 158 10.10 3.94 -11.92
CA LEU A 158 9.22 5.03 -12.35
C LEU A 158 8.69 5.80 -11.15
N ILE A 159 8.63 7.12 -11.29
CA ILE A 159 7.99 8.03 -10.34
C ILE A 159 7.02 8.89 -11.12
N ILE A 160 5.78 8.95 -10.68
CA ILE A 160 4.73 9.81 -11.24
C ILE A 160 4.26 10.77 -10.16
N LYS A 161 4.33 12.06 -10.45
CA LYS A 161 3.74 13.09 -9.59
C LYS A 161 2.29 13.30 -10.01
N ILE A 162 1.37 13.17 -9.07
CA ILE A 162 -0.06 13.34 -9.28
C ILE A 162 -0.51 14.57 -8.50
N ASP A 163 -1.29 15.43 -9.13
CA ASP A 163 -1.87 16.59 -8.46
C ASP A 163 -2.85 16.15 -7.37
N GLY A 164 -2.68 16.64 -6.15
CA GLY A 164 -3.53 16.31 -5.01
C GLY A 164 -5.02 16.60 -5.25
N ARG A 165 -5.36 17.52 -6.15
CA ARG A 165 -6.75 17.82 -6.56
C ARG A 165 -7.49 16.60 -7.12
N GLU A 166 -6.78 15.61 -7.67
CA GLU A 166 -7.41 14.38 -8.15
C GLU A 166 -8.05 13.57 -7.01
N TYR A 167 -7.51 13.66 -5.80
CA TYR A 167 -8.10 13.05 -4.61
C TYR A 167 -9.36 13.77 -4.16
N TYR A 168 -9.40 15.09 -4.23
CA TYR A 168 -10.60 15.88 -3.86
C TYR A 168 -11.80 15.56 -4.75
N LYS A 169 -11.59 15.43 -6.06
CA LYS A 169 -12.66 15.11 -7.01
C LYS A 169 -13.38 13.80 -6.69
N ASN A 170 -12.71 12.89 -5.99
CA ASN A 170 -13.23 11.57 -5.66
C ASN A 170 -13.72 11.45 -4.20
N GLY A 171 -13.98 12.57 -3.54
CA GLY A 171 -14.56 12.59 -2.18
C GLY A 171 -13.60 12.17 -1.06
N SER A 172 -12.31 12.14 -1.33
CA SER A 172 -11.30 11.98 -0.26
C SER A 172 -11.26 13.28 0.53
N ALA A 173 -11.93 13.32 1.69
CA ALA A 173 -11.81 14.43 2.60
C ALA A 173 -10.38 14.55 3.09
N THR A 174 -9.89 15.77 3.09
CA THR A 174 -8.63 16.18 3.72
C THR A 174 -8.66 16.03 5.21
#